data_634261177f2fc70f0052a7d99095ccd2
#
_entry.id   634261177f2fc70f0052a7d99095ccd2
#
_cell.length_a   1.000
_cell.length_b   1.000
_cell.length_c   1.000
_cell.angle_alpha   90.00
_cell.angle_beta   90.00
_cell.angle_gamma   90.00
#
_symmetry.space_group_name_H-M   'P 1'
#
loop_
_entity.id
_entity.type
_entity.pdbx_description
1 polymer ?
#
loop_
_entity_poly.entity_id
_entity_poly.type
_entity_poly.pdbx_seq_one_letter_code
_entity_poly.pdbx_strand_id
1 'polypeptide(L)'
;VKGTISFEIAGPNGYSETVSGTQLDASGSYTIDNLAKGTYTVKETVTGSTGYTVTTTYKVDGGSTETGATATAAVPNGGTAEVAFTNNYKKQVGSLKLTKTVTGDKTLDEVADDISFEITDSDGNSKIVSGSDLLAAGGSYTIDNLAVGDYTVTETVAGITGYTLTTSHKVGSGSKVDGKTATATVTDGTTIDVEFINDYARELTSVTVKKVWNDNNNKANKRAPFVNVQLYAGTAVSGVAARLDENNSWTHTWTNLPKYDDGGQLISYRVKELNVPAEYTDSVTTDPVTGEITITNTRVGTKGKLVLTKMVVGSVDKTTAASAIEFKITDEAGNVETYSLNDFKYDVTTKQYTLELEKPAGKYTVEETKYDIDGYETKSIKYAIGTGLQKDGKTVDVQVEIDETVDVTFVDTYDETTTTETTTEDTSETTTTEKTTEVTSEKTTEVTSEDTTEVTSEKTTEVTTTETTTEETVDKPKTGDDSPIAFLLIMMSVSLAGAGTVVYKKRKNQK
;
A
#
# COMPACT_ATOMS: atom_id res chain seq x y z
N VAL A 1 40.87 -54.42 6.01
CA VAL A 1 42.33 -54.25 5.86
C VAL A 1 42.97 -55.45 5.16
N LYS A 2 42.68 -56.73 5.53
CA LYS A 2 43.34 -57.90 4.90
C LYS A 2 43.20 -57.96 3.39
N GLY A 3 42.07 -57.57 2.80
CA GLY A 3 41.84 -57.55 1.34
C GLY A 3 42.59 -56.42 0.58
N THR A 4 43.22 -55.49 1.28
CA THR A 4 43.92 -54.35 0.69
C THR A 4 45.47 -54.47 0.75
N ILE A 5 45.95 -55.61 1.24
CA ILE A 5 47.35 -55.87 1.44
C ILE A 5 47.78 -57.03 0.55
N SER A 6 48.96 -56.93 -0.08
CA SER A 6 49.63 -58.04 -0.75
C SER A 6 51.15 -57.95 -0.54
N PHE A 7 51.79 -59.12 -0.63
CA PHE A 7 53.25 -59.23 -0.49
C PHE A 7 53.82 -59.87 -1.75
N GLU A 8 54.81 -59.26 -2.33
CA GLU A 8 55.61 -59.80 -3.40
C GLU A 8 56.94 -60.29 -2.81
N ILE A 9 57.20 -61.58 -2.91
CA ILE A 9 58.40 -62.22 -2.38
C ILE A 9 59.28 -62.64 -3.54
N ALA A 10 60.48 -62.13 -3.62
CA ALA A 10 61.50 -62.48 -4.63
C ALA A 10 62.77 -63.01 -3.95
N GLY A 11 63.38 -64.07 -4.51
CA GLY A 11 64.50 -64.72 -3.92
C GLY A 11 65.49 -65.35 -4.92
N PRO A 12 66.40 -66.20 -4.43
CA PRO A 12 67.41 -66.86 -5.25
C PRO A 12 66.78 -67.76 -6.34
N ASN A 13 67.56 -67.93 -7.41
CA ASN A 13 67.17 -68.77 -8.54
C ASN A 13 65.88 -68.34 -9.32
N GLY A 14 65.53 -67.04 -9.22
CA GLY A 14 64.31 -66.52 -9.84
C GLY A 14 63.03 -66.83 -9.08
N TYR A 15 63.12 -67.16 -7.78
CA TYR A 15 61.91 -67.35 -6.95
C TYR A 15 61.09 -66.08 -6.91
N SER A 16 59.79 -66.25 -7.15
CA SER A 16 58.82 -65.15 -7.04
C SER A 16 57.48 -65.76 -6.61
N GLU A 17 56.89 -65.18 -5.60
CA GLU A 17 55.58 -65.53 -5.06
C GLU A 17 54.82 -64.25 -4.66
N THR A 18 53.50 -64.26 -4.85
CA THR A 18 52.64 -63.17 -4.39
C THR A 18 51.65 -63.76 -3.38
N VAL A 19 51.64 -63.16 -2.19
CA VAL A 19 50.73 -63.53 -1.10
C VAL A 19 49.70 -62.38 -0.87
N SER A 20 48.45 -62.68 -1.03
CA SER A 20 47.39 -61.76 -0.67
C SER A 20 47.18 -61.69 0.85
N GLY A 21 46.88 -60.56 1.41
CA GLY A 21 46.52 -60.39 2.83
C GLY A 21 45.36 -61.27 3.27
N THR A 22 44.50 -61.73 2.35
CA THR A 22 43.44 -62.72 2.65
C THR A 22 43.93 -64.11 2.87
N GLN A 23 45.18 -64.43 2.49
CA GLN A 23 45.85 -65.71 2.71
C GLN A 23 46.56 -65.78 4.08
N LEU A 24 46.70 -64.66 4.72
CA LEU A 24 47.21 -64.60 6.08
C LEU A 24 46.26 -65.32 7.07
N ASP A 25 46.80 -66.10 7.97
CA ASP A 25 46.04 -66.78 9.01
C ASP A 25 45.37 -65.79 10.00
N ALA A 26 44.77 -66.35 11.05
CA ALA A 26 44.08 -65.53 12.11
C ALA A 26 45.06 -64.63 12.87
N SER A 27 46.34 -65.07 12.99
CA SER A 27 47.40 -64.25 13.62
C SER A 27 47.97 -63.17 12.71
N GLY A 28 47.63 -63.17 11.43
CA GLY A 28 48.17 -62.25 10.41
C GLY A 28 49.47 -62.75 9.79
N SER A 29 49.76 -64.04 9.88
CA SER A 29 51.00 -64.69 9.41
C SER A 29 50.74 -65.56 8.16
N TYR A 30 51.79 -65.68 7.36
CA TYR A 30 51.83 -66.65 6.24
C TYR A 30 53.26 -67.26 6.21
N THR A 31 53.33 -68.58 6.14
CA THR A 31 54.58 -69.33 6.09
C THR A 31 54.80 -69.90 4.74
N ILE A 32 56.02 -69.74 4.22
CA ILE A 32 56.49 -70.30 2.97
C ILE A 32 57.57 -71.33 3.33
N ASP A 33 57.27 -72.62 3.05
CA ASP A 33 58.14 -73.73 3.36
C ASP A 33 59.08 -74.06 2.15
N ASN A 34 60.21 -74.75 2.49
CA ASN A 34 61.14 -75.33 1.50
C ASN A 34 61.85 -74.26 0.66
N LEU A 35 62.06 -73.06 1.18
CA LEU A 35 62.84 -72.02 0.50
C LEU A 35 64.35 -72.41 0.43
N ALA A 36 64.98 -72.11 -0.73
CA ALA A 36 66.39 -72.21 -0.88
C ALA A 36 67.12 -71.24 0.07
N LYS A 37 68.28 -71.65 0.66
CA LYS A 37 69.13 -70.72 1.36
C LYS A 37 69.50 -69.53 0.54
N GLY A 38 69.35 -68.32 1.11
CA GLY A 38 69.75 -67.06 0.39
C GLY A 38 68.97 -65.87 0.84
N THR A 39 69.18 -64.76 0.14
CA THR A 39 68.52 -63.48 0.47
C THR A 39 67.22 -63.34 -0.31
N TYR A 40 66.17 -63.04 0.44
CA TYR A 40 64.79 -62.78 -0.12
C TYR A 40 64.44 -61.33 0.13
N THR A 41 63.79 -60.72 -0.87
CA THR A 41 63.16 -59.43 -0.74
C THR A 41 61.68 -59.63 -0.62
N VAL A 42 61.04 -59.07 0.44
CA VAL A 42 59.58 -59.06 0.66
C VAL A 42 59.12 -57.60 0.51
N LYS A 43 58.26 -57.34 -0.47
CA LYS A 43 57.66 -56.05 -0.70
C LYS A 43 56.19 -56.09 -0.39
N GLU A 44 55.78 -55.32 0.59
CA GLU A 44 54.36 -55.12 0.85
C GLU A 44 53.79 -54.02 -0.06
N THR A 45 52.61 -54.28 -0.57
CA THR A 45 51.78 -53.30 -1.24
C THR A 45 50.51 -53.12 -0.42
N VAL A 46 50.26 -51.90 0.04
CA VAL A 46 49.05 -51.55 0.80
C VAL A 46 48.26 -50.58 -0.05
N THR A 47 47.04 -50.98 -0.40
CA THR A 47 46.10 -50.04 -0.97
C THR A 47 45.61 -49.13 0.14
N GLY A 48 45.76 -47.79 -0.07
CA GLY A 48 45.33 -46.79 0.90
C GLY A 48 43.80 -46.88 1.15
N SER A 49 43.41 -46.52 2.34
CA SER A 49 41.97 -46.36 2.69
C SER A 49 41.63 -44.89 2.56
N THR A 50 40.51 -44.56 1.91
CA THR A 50 40.08 -43.17 1.81
C THR A 50 39.95 -42.51 3.18
N GLY A 51 40.49 -41.34 3.34
CA GLY A 51 40.47 -40.58 4.59
C GLY A 51 41.53 -41.03 5.64
N TYR A 52 42.49 -41.88 5.22
CA TYR A 52 43.64 -42.28 6.08
C TYR A 52 44.95 -42.15 5.35
N THR A 53 45.97 -41.70 6.07
CA THR A 53 47.37 -41.87 5.68
C THR A 53 47.87 -43.21 6.23
N VAL A 54 48.66 -43.95 5.42
CA VAL A 54 49.25 -45.21 5.87
C VAL A 54 50.77 -45.02 5.93
N THR A 55 51.34 -45.41 7.08
CA THR A 55 52.80 -45.50 7.26
C THR A 55 53.14 -46.96 7.52
N THR A 56 53.93 -47.55 6.63
CA THR A 56 54.40 -48.92 6.73
C THR A 56 55.77 -48.95 7.38
N THR A 57 55.93 -49.81 8.35
CA THR A 57 57.24 -50.15 8.94
C THR A 57 57.42 -51.64 8.93
N TYR A 58 58.65 -52.13 8.99
CA TYR A 58 58.95 -53.55 9.09
C TYR A 58 60.03 -53.88 10.10
N LYS A 59 60.08 -55.14 10.51
CA LYS A 59 61.16 -55.75 11.26
C LYS A 59 61.57 -57.03 10.58
N VAL A 60 62.88 -57.37 10.65
CA VAL A 60 63.43 -58.65 10.20
C VAL A 60 64.04 -59.34 11.40
N ASP A 61 63.62 -60.63 11.63
CA ASP A 61 64.03 -61.51 12.75
C ASP A 61 63.98 -60.80 14.12
N GLY A 62 62.94 -60.01 14.35
CA GLY A 62 62.75 -59.27 15.59
C GLY A 62 63.72 -58.12 15.83
N GLY A 63 64.43 -57.67 14.82
CA GLY A 63 65.39 -56.59 14.87
C GLY A 63 64.75 -55.19 15.04
N SER A 64 65.50 -54.13 14.73
CA SER A 64 65.03 -52.77 14.77
C SER A 64 63.84 -52.51 13.85
N THR A 65 62.99 -51.56 14.17
CA THR A 65 61.89 -51.09 13.31
C THR A 65 62.47 -50.18 12.21
N GLU A 66 62.28 -50.56 10.98
CA GLU A 66 62.67 -49.77 9.83
C GLU A 66 61.41 -49.22 9.12
N THR A 67 61.53 -48.00 8.52
CA THR A 67 60.43 -47.40 7.78
C THR A 67 60.55 -47.81 6.28
N GLY A 68 59.47 -48.30 5.76
CA GLY A 68 59.40 -48.72 4.33
C GLY A 68 58.50 -49.92 4.08
N ALA A 69 58.23 -50.19 2.86
CA ALA A 69 57.38 -51.30 2.42
C ALA A 69 58.19 -52.47 1.81
N THR A 70 59.50 -52.43 1.89
CA THR A 70 60.38 -53.45 1.34
C THR A 70 61.40 -53.87 2.38
N ALA A 71 61.39 -55.11 2.73
CA ALA A 71 62.32 -55.72 3.66
C ALA A 71 63.19 -56.78 2.95
N THR A 72 64.44 -56.95 3.39
CA THR A 72 65.35 -57.97 2.93
C THR A 72 65.69 -58.89 4.11
N ALA A 73 65.46 -60.19 3.93
CA ALA A 73 65.72 -61.20 4.95
C ALA A 73 66.61 -62.31 4.38
N ALA A 74 67.51 -62.84 5.18
CA ALA A 74 68.37 -63.95 4.80
C ALA A 74 67.83 -65.28 5.37
N VAL A 75 67.36 -66.18 4.50
CA VAL A 75 66.93 -67.49 4.91
C VAL A 75 68.17 -68.40 5.11
N PRO A 76 68.47 -68.84 6.36
CA PRO A 76 69.60 -69.71 6.62
C PRO A 76 69.32 -71.16 6.21
N ASN A 77 70.41 -71.99 6.09
CA ASN A 77 70.23 -73.39 5.76
C ASN A 77 69.45 -74.14 6.89
N GLY A 78 68.26 -74.68 6.62
CA GLY A 78 67.41 -75.35 7.61
C GLY A 78 66.82 -74.51 8.71
N GLY A 79 66.89 -73.16 8.56
CA GLY A 79 66.28 -72.21 9.48
C GLY A 79 65.21 -71.38 8.87
N THR A 80 64.61 -70.48 9.67
CA THR A 80 63.52 -69.57 9.29
C THR A 80 64.01 -68.14 9.36
N ALA A 81 63.57 -67.29 8.46
CA ALA A 81 63.67 -65.81 8.54
C ALA A 81 62.25 -65.26 8.68
N GLU A 82 62.06 -64.31 9.55
CA GLU A 82 60.79 -63.66 9.79
C GLU A 82 60.85 -62.21 9.27
N VAL A 83 59.80 -61.81 8.54
CA VAL A 83 59.55 -60.40 8.15
C VAL A 83 58.17 -59.98 8.66
N ALA A 84 58.16 -59.03 9.53
CA ALA A 84 56.93 -58.51 10.13
C ALA A 84 56.69 -57.04 9.66
N PHE A 85 55.61 -56.84 8.88
CA PHE A 85 55.17 -55.48 8.53
C PHE A 85 54.12 -54.98 9.47
N THR A 86 54.17 -53.64 9.78
CA THR A 86 53.16 -52.95 10.55
C THR A 86 52.68 -51.75 9.79
N ASN A 87 51.38 -51.70 9.51
CA ASN A 87 50.73 -50.59 8.88
C ASN A 87 49.98 -49.75 9.90
N ASN A 88 50.40 -48.49 10.08
CA ASN A 88 49.77 -47.48 10.92
C ASN A 88 48.85 -46.57 10.07
N TYR A 89 47.55 -46.72 10.30
CA TYR A 89 46.52 -45.92 9.65
C TYR A 89 46.17 -44.71 10.52
N LYS A 90 46.58 -43.52 10.11
CA LYS A 90 46.20 -42.27 10.76
C LYS A 90 45.05 -41.64 10.04
N LYS A 91 43.91 -41.43 10.72
CA LYS A 91 42.78 -40.71 10.15
C LYS A 91 43.21 -39.30 9.72
N GLN A 92 42.86 -38.94 8.50
CA GLN A 92 43.04 -37.59 8.03
C GLN A 92 41.88 -36.73 8.50
N VAL A 93 42.19 -35.60 9.16
CA VAL A 93 41.18 -34.71 9.73
C VAL A 93 41.60 -33.26 9.51
N GLY A 94 40.60 -32.41 9.36
CA GLY A 94 40.78 -30.96 9.27
C GLY A 94 39.75 -30.26 10.15
N SER A 95 39.57 -28.98 9.93
CA SER A 95 38.61 -28.15 10.64
C SER A 95 37.79 -27.29 9.66
N LEU A 96 36.55 -26.95 10.04
CA LEU A 96 35.71 -25.99 9.38
C LEU A 96 35.44 -24.84 10.39
N LYS A 97 35.76 -23.61 9.98
CA LYS A 97 35.44 -22.41 10.74
C LYS A 97 34.26 -21.74 10.08
N LEU A 98 33.10 -21.76 10.78
CA LEU A 98 31.89 -21.09 10.40
C LEU A 98 31.90 -19.65 10.96
N THR A 99 31.68 -18.66 10.10
CA THR A 99 31.59 -17.26 10.49
C THR A 99 30.20 -16.72 10.07
N LYS A 100 29.57 -15.98 10.95
CA LYS A 100 28.32 -15.27 10.66
C LYS A 100 28.54 -13.77 10.72
N THR A 101 28.22 -13.10 9.60
CA THR A 101 28.20 -11.64 9.49
C THR A 101 26.77 -11.20 9.26
N VAL A 102 26.30 -10.21 10.01
CA VAL A 102 25.00 -9.54 9.83
C VAL A 102 25.28 -8.08 9.52
N THR A 103 24.63 -7.55 8.48
CA THR A 103 24.79 -6.18 8.00
C THR A 103 23.42 -5.50 7.81
N GLY A 104 23.44 -4.19 7.52
CA GLY A 104 22.23 -3.40 7.33
C GLY A 104 21.67 -2.88 8.66
N ASP A 105 20.36 -2.97 8.79
CA ASP A 105 19.61 -2.39 9.93
C ASP A 105 19.40 -3.36 11.11
N LYS A 106 20.11 -4.51 11.10
CA LYS A 106 20.13 -5.49 12.19
C LYS A 106 21.55 -5.90 12.56
N THR A 107 21.71 -6.37 13.78
CA THR A 107 22.96 -6.92 14.32
C THR A 107 22.80 -8.42 14.58
N LEU A 108 23.93 -9.14 14.72
CA LEU A 108 23.91 -10.57 15.05
C LEU A 108 23.20 -10.84 16.39
N ASP A 109 23.39 -9.97 17.38
CA ASP A 109 22.75 -10.07 18.70
C ASP A 109 21.21 -10.05 18.61
N GLU A 110 20.65 -9.26 17.69
CA GLU A 110 19.19 -9.11 17.51
C GLU A 110 18.55 -10.29 16.78
N VAL A 111 19.33 -11.09 16.03
CA VAL A 111 18.80 -12.12 15.12
C VAL A 111 19.36 -13.52 15.38
N ALA A 112 20.24 -13.68 16.38
CA ALA A 112 20.94 -14.94 16.63
C ALA A 112 19.99 -16.12 16.92
N ASP A 113 18.89 -15.86 17.61
CA ASP A 113 17.90 -16.90 17.96
C ASP A 113 17.10 -17.40 16.73
N ASP A 114 17.07 -16.63 15.63
CA ASP A 114 16.38 -16.96 14.39
C ASP A 114 17.28 -17.64 13.36
N ILE A 115 18.56 -17.90 13.71
CA ILE A 115 19.57 -18.43 12.80
C ILE A 115 20.09 -19.78 13.31
N SER A 116 20.21 -20.73 12.40
CA SER A 116 20.92 -21.99 12.65
C SER A 116 21.62 -22.49 11.41
N PHE A 117 22.66 -23.30 11.59
CA PHE A 117 23.42 -23.92 10.52
C PHE A 117 23.41 -25.42 10.68
N GLU A 118 23.12 -26.13 9.60
CA GLU A 118 23.31 -27.57 9.52
C GLU A 118 24.54 -27.83 8.64
N ILE A 119 25.52 -28.56 9.21
CA ILE A 119 26.77 -28.96 8.55
C ILE A 119 26.69 -30.46 8.32
N THR A 120 26.60 -30.90 7.07
CA THR A 120 26.38 -32.30 6.70
C THR A 120 27.53 -32.80 5.85
N ASP A 121 28.10 -33.98 6.20
CA ASP A 121 29.13 -34.66 5.42
C ASP A 121 28.52 -35.49 4.27
N SER A 122 29.39 -36.09 3.41
CA SER A 122 28.96 -36.92 2.28
C SER A 122 28.21 -38.22 2.69
N ASP A 123 28.37 -38.63 3.93
CA ASP A 123 27.70 -39.85 4.48
C ASP A 123 26.35 -39.52 5.13
N GLY A 124 25.97 -38.21 5.15
CA GLY A 124 24.70 -37.72 5.72
C GLY A 124 24.75 -37.51 7.22
N ASN A 125 25.93 -37.55 7.85
CA ASN A 125 26.05 -37.16 9.26
C ASN A 125 26.00 -35.62 9.37
N SER A 126 25.16 -35.11 10.25
CA SER A 126 25.02 -33.66 10.43
C SER A 126 25.35 -33.19 11.84
N LYS A 127 25.75 -31.93 11.91
CA LYS A 127 25.93 -31.16 13.13
C LYS A 127 25.23 -29.84 13.00
N ILE A 128 24.48 -29.44 14.04
CA ILE A 128 23.82 -28.14 14.10
C ILE A 128 24.68 -27.19 14.94
N VAL A 129 24.80 -25.94 14.46
CA VAL A 129 25.39 -24.80 15.17
C VAL A 129 24.34 -23.69 15.19
N SER A 130 23.94 -23.22 16.35
CA SER A 130 22.95 -22.13 16.46
C SER A 130 23.62 -20.76 16.29
N GLY A 131 22.81 -19.74 15.94
CA GLY A 131 23.29 -18.37 15.90
C GLY A 131 23.72 -17.87 17.26
N SER A 132 23.08 -18.35 18.34
CA SER A 132 23.47 -18.06 19.73
C SER A 132 24.86 -18.65 20.08
N ASP A 133 25.20 -19.85 19.55
CA ASP A 133 26.57 -20.41 19.70
C ASP A 133 27.61 -19.52 19.00
N LEU A 134 27.27 -19.04 17.79
CA LEU A 134 28.13 -18.12 17.04
C LEU A 134 28.31 -16.78 17.77
N LEU A 135 27.20 -16.21 18.27
CA LEU A 135 27.22 -14.97 19.04
C LEU A 135 28.14 -15.12 20.30
N ALA A 136 27.95 -16.18 21.03
CA ALA A 136 28.77 -16.48 22.23
C ALA A 136 30.25 -16.67 21.88
N ALA A 137 30.56 -17.13 20.67
CA ALA A 137 31.91 -17.31 20.14
C ALA A 137 32.46 -16.09 19.41
N GLY A 138 31.80 -14.92 19.50
CA GLY A 138 32.22 -13.68 18.85
C GLY A 138 32.00 -13.67 17.33
N GLY A 139 30.98 -14.37 16.84
CA GLY A 139 30.58 -14.42 15.44
C GLY A 139 31.26 -15.53 14.63
N SER A 140 32.15 -16.35 15.23
CA SER A 140 32.81 -17.47 14.56
C SER A 140 32.85 -18.71 15.44
N TYR A 141 32.57 -19.88 14.83
CA TYR A 141 32.58 -21.19 15.52
C TYR A 141 33.41 -22.18 14.72
N THR A 142 34.41 -22.82 15.38
CA THR A 142 35.27 -23.80 14.73
C THR A 142 34.85 -25.22 15.11
N ILE A 143 34.76 -26.09 14.10
CA ILE A 143 34.47 -27.50 14.23
C ILE A 143 35.75 -28.24 13.88
N ASP A 144 36.38 -28.85 14.86
CA ASP A 144 37.63 -29.59 14.71
C ASP A 144 37.39 -31.08 14.49
N ASN A 145 38.47 -31.77 14.04
CA ASN A 145 38.53 -33.23 13.86
C ASN A 145 37.49 -33.77 12.85
N LEU A 146 37.08 -32.93 11.87
CA LEU A 146 36.26 -33.36 10.77
C LEU A 146 37.06 -34.28 9.85
N ALA A 147 36.45 -35.35 9.36
CA ALA A 147 37.04 -36.19 8.30
C ALA A 147 37.28 -35.36 7.04
N VAL A 148 38.33 -35.69 6.28
CA VAL A 148 38.55 -35.05 5.00
C VAL A 148 37.39 -35.39 4.02
N GLY A 149 36.97 -34.42 3.21
CA GLY A 149 35.88 -34.57 2.28
C GLY A 149 35.03 -33.32 2.16
N ASP A 150 33.96 -33.44 1.40
CA ASP A 150 33.05 -32.33 1.17
C ASP A 150 31.96 -32.25 2.25
N TYR A 151 31.70 -31.05 2.72
CA TYR A 151 30.67 -30.71 3.67
C TYR A 151 29.72 -29.69 3.04
N THR A 152 28.40 -29.94 3.20
CA THR A 152 27.38 -28.97 2.87
C THR A 152 27.00 -28.22 4.14
N VAL A 153 27.07 -26.90 4.11
CA VAL A 153 26.64 -26.01 5.19
C VAL A 153 25.40 -25.28 4.74
N THR A 154 24.30 -25.49 5.41
CA THR A 154 23.02 -24.85 5.10
C THR A 154 22.57 -23.96 6.24
N GLU A 155 22.34 -22.67 5.93
CA GLU A 155 21.77 -21.73 6.87
C GLU A 155 20.24 -21.82 6.87
N THR A 156 19.65 -21.96 8.03
CA THR A 156 18.21 -21.72 8.27
C THR A 156 18.08 -20.38 8.96
N VAL A 157 17.34 -19.47 8.34
CA VAL A 157 17.08 -18.14 8.87
C VAL A 157 15.66 -17.73 8.60
N ALA A 158 14.97 -17.20 9.62
CA ALA A 158 13.64 -16.62 9.49
C ALA A 158 13.72 -15.19 8.95
N GLY A 159 12.72 -14.81 8.14
CA GLY A 159 12.50 -13.42 7.76
C GLY A 159 11.93 -12.63 8.92
N ILE A 160 12.29 -11.36 9.04
CA ILE A 160 11.77 -10.45 10.05
C ILE A 160 10.81 -9.48 9.37
N THR A 161 9.59 -9.36 9.89
CA THR A 161 8.61 -8.41 9.36
C THR A 161 9.15 -6.99 9.40
N GLY A 162 9.05 -6.28 8.29
CA GLY A 162 9.57 -4.92 8.14
C GLY A 162 11.01 -4.84 7.64
N TYR A 163 11.59 -5.99 7.28
CA TYR A 163 12.93 -6.04 6.70
C TYR A 163 12.99 -6.96 5.49
N THR A 164 13.70 -6.52 4.47
CA THR A 164 14.09 -7.38 3.36
C THR A 164 15.40 -8.07 3.73
N LEU A 165 15.43 -9.41 3.67
CA LEU A 165 16.60 -10.22 3.97
C LEU A 165 17.25 -10.68 2.68
N THR A 166 18.54 -10.35 2.50
CA THR A 166 19.39 -10.92 1.46
C THR A 166 20.48 -11.78 2.11
N THR A 167 20.62 -13.03 1.64
CA THR A 167 21.60 -13.99 2.18
C THR A 167 22.65 -14.32 1.14
N SER A 168 23.88 -14.45 1.58
CA SER A 168 25.00 -14.87 0.73
C SER A 168 26.06 -15.58 1.57
N HIS A 169 26.96 -16.29 0.91
CA HIS A 169 28.06 -17.00 1.55
C HIS A 169 29.37 -16.83 0.78
N LYS A 170 30.47 -17.17 1.44
CA LYS A 170 31.82 -17.22 0.87
C LYS A 170 32.55 -18.41 1.48
N VAL A 171 33.29 -19.15 0.66
CA VAL A 171 34.11 -20.28 1.08
C VAL A 171 35.58 -19.98 0.81
N GLY A 172 36.42 -20.02 1.85
CA GLY A 172 37.82 -19.69 1.80
C GLY A 172 38.08 -18.32 1.17
N SER A 173 38.98 -18.25 0.19
CA SER A 173 39.28 -17.04 -0.58
C SER A 173 38.36 -16.82 -1.79
N GLY A 174 37.30 -17.64 -1.95
CA GLY A 174 36.37 -17.54 -3.07
C GLY A 174 35.55 -16.24 -3.07
N SER A 175 34.83 -15.99 -4.18
CA SER A 175 33.93 -14.86 -4.28
C SER A 175 32.66 -15.06 -3.45
N LYS A 176 31.99 -13.96 -3.11
CA LYS A 176 30.66 -13.97 -2.51
C LYS A 176 29.63 -14.57 -3.49
N VAL A 177 28.80 -15.47 -3.01
CA VAL A 177 27.73 -16.14 -3.78
C VAL A 177 26.41 -15.98 -3.02
N ASP A 178 25.35 -15.64 -3.72
CA ASP A 178 24.03 -15.52 -3.12
C ASP A 178 23.45 -16.89 -2.77
N GLY A 179 22.77 -16.97 -1.64
CA GLY A 179 22.11 -18.19 -1.20
C GLY A 179 22.44 -18.57 0.24
N LYS A 180 21.76 -19.61 0.71
CA LYS A 180 21.80 -20.13 2.08
C LYS A 180 22.59 -21.44 2.22
N THR A 181 23.22 -21.94 1.14
CA THR A 181 23.91 -23.23 1.15
C THR A 181 25.29 -23.11 0.50
N ALA A 182 26.31 -23.51 1.22
CA ALA A 182 27.70 -23.52 0.81
C ALA A 182 28.26 -24.97 0.81
N THR A 183 29.13 -25.28 -0.13
CA THR A 183 29.90 -26.54 -0.11
C THR A 183 31.38 -26.21 0.18
N ALA A 184 31.95 -26.86 1.20
CA ALA A 184 33.31 -26.66 1.63
C ALA A 184 34.07 -27.99 1.67
N THR A 185 35.29 -28.06 1.12
CA THR A 185 36.13 -29.25 1.17
C THR A 185 37.10 -29.15 2.32
N VAL A 186 36.96 -30.06 3.28
CA VAL A 186 37.88 -30.20 4.41
C VAL A 186 39.10 -31.03 3.97
N THR A 187 40.29 -30.51 4.15
CA THR A 187 41.56 -31.18 3.82
C THR A 187 42.42 -31.42 5.08
N ASP A 188 43.29 -32.44 5.04
CA ASP A 188 44.11 -32.89 6.18
C ASP A 188 44.93 -31.75 6.78
N GLY A 189 44.80 -31.56 8.07
CA GLY A 189 45.61 -30.58 8.82
C GLY A 189 45.30 -29.12 8.55
N THR A 190 44.22 -28.80 7.83
CA THR A 190 43.87 -27.43 7.48
C THR A 190 42.48 -27.03 8.03
N THR A 191 42.26 -25.72 8.11
CA THR A 191 40.94 -25.14 8.42
C THR A 191 40.38 -24.48 7.18
N ILE A 192 39.16 -24.84 6.76
CA ILE A 192 38.41 -24.15 5.73
C ILE A 192 37.45 -23.15 6.35
N ASP A 193 37.52 -21.88 5.92
CA ASP A 193 36.62 -20.83 6.37
C ASP A 193 35.34 -20.85 5.52
N VAL A 194 34.16 -20.78 6.17
CA VAL A 194 32.84 -20.61 5.54
C VAL A 194 32.16 -19.43 6.22
N GLU A 195 31.95 -18.36 5.48
CA GLU A 195 31.29 -17.17 5.96
C GLU A 195 29.88 -17.07 5.37
N PHE A 196 28.87 -16.85 6.20
CA PHE A 196 27.51 -16.49 5.78
C PHE A 196 27.24 -15.03 6.15
N ILE A 197 26.66 -14.29 5.21
CA ILE A 197 26.39 -12.86 5.33
C ILE A 197 24.89 -12.67 5.11
N ASN A 198 24.19 -12.11 6.13
CA ASN A 198 22.81 -11.71 6.05
C ASN A 198 22.73 -10.18 6.08
N ASP A 199 22.10 -9.60 5.09
CA ASP A 199 21.85 -8.17 4.99
C ASP A 199 20.36 -7.91 5.21
N TYR A 200 20.04 -7.15 6.27
CA TYR A 200 18.67 -6.78 6.61
C TYR A 200 18.46 -5.30 6.28
N ALA A 201 17.71 -5.03 5.22
CA ALA A 201 17.34 -3.68 4.84
C ALA A 201 15.92 -3.38 5.34
N ARG A 202 15.74 -2.30 6.12
CA ARG A 202 14.44 -1.88 6.63
C ARG A 202 13.51 -1.54 5.46
N GLU A 203 12.27 -2.02 5.50
CA GLU A 203 11.24 -1.64 4.54
C GLU A 203 10.79 -0.20 4.80
N LEU A 204 10.88 0.62 3.76
CA LEU A 204 10.54 2.04 3.83
C LEU A 204 9.27 2.34 3.04
N THR A 205 8.62 3.44 3.38
CA THR A 205 7.45 4.00 2.70
C THR A 205 7.57 5.50 2.54
N SER A 206 6.59 6.10 1.89
CA SER A 206 6.44 7.55 1.78
C SER A 206 4.99 7.95 2.07
N VAL A 207 4.81 9.19 2.51
CA VAL A 207 3.49 9.80 2.75
C VAL A 207 3.42 11.11 2.00
N THR A 208 2.44 11.24 1.12
CA THR A 208 2.17 12.47 0.39
C THR A 208 0.95 13.17 0.97
N VAL A 209 1.05 14.47 1.18
CA VAL A 209 -0.06 15.34 1.58
C VAL A 209 -0.32 16.37 0.51
N LYS A 210 -1.60 16.63 0.25
CA LYS A 210 -2.09 17.69 -0.64
C LYS A 210 -3.03 18.60 0.13
N LYS A 211 -2.87 19.91 -0.05
CA LYS A 211 -3.79 20.92 0.48
C LYS A 211 -4.78 21.34 -0.59
N VAL A 212 -6.05 21.35 -0.23
CA VAL A 212 -7.16 21.82 -1.06
C VAL A 212 -7.88 22.96 -0.32
N TRP A 213 -8.36 23.94 -1.08
CA TRP A 213 -9.14 25.04 -0.58
C TRP A 213 -10.55 24.99 -1.19
N ASN A 214 -11.55 24.95 -0.34
CA ASN A 214 -12.97 25.05 -0.72
C ASN A 214 -13.48 26.44 -0.26
N ASP A 215 -13.20 27.47 -1.08
CA ASP A 215 -13.37 28.88 -0.70
C ASP A 215 -13.75 29.75 -1.90
N ASN A 216 -14.46 29.18 -2.87
CA ASN A 216 -14.87 29.88 -4.08
C ASN A 216 -13.70 30.60 -4.78
N ASN A 217 -12.60 29.83 -4.97
CA ASN A 217 -11.38 30.32 -5.61
C ASN A 217 -10.78 31.57 -4.96
N ASN A 218 -10.84 31.64 -3.62
CA ASN A 218 -10.34 32.77 -2.81
C ASN A 218 -10.99 34.12 -3.12
N LYS A 219 -12.26 34.13 -3.56
CA LYS A 219 -12.98 35.37 -3.93
C LYS A 219 -12.99 36.39 -2.80
N ALA A 220 -13.04 35.95 -1.55
CA ALA A 220 -13.00 36.84 -0.38
C ALA A 220 -11.59 37.33 -0.01
N ASN A 221 -10.56 36.86 -0.71
CA ASN A 221 -9.14 37.16 -0.43
C ASN A 221 -8.72 36.86 1.02
N LYS A 222 -9.21 35.74 1.58
CA LYS A 222 -8.97 35.29 2.97
C LYS A 222 -8.05 34.09 3.07
N ARG A 223 -7.70 33.46 1.94
CA ARG A 223 -6.80 32.31 1.91
C ARG A 223 -5.43 32.71 2.44
N ALA A 224 -4.90 31.91 3.38
CA ALA A 224 -3.54 32.12 3.87
C ALA A 224 -2.51 31.84 2.77
N PRO A 225 -1.40 32.57 2.71
CA PRO A 225 -0.35 32.38 1.70
C PRO A 225 0.38 31.04 1.86
N PHE A 226 0.30 30.41 3.00
CA PHE A 226 0.82 29.07 3.28
C PHE A 226 0.11 28.47 4.50
N VAL A 227 0.22 27.15 4.63
CA VAL A 227 -0.11 26.39 5.84
C VAL A 227 1.06 25.51 6.24
N ASN A 228 1.17 25.17 7.52
CA ASN A 228 2.13 24.20 7.99
C ASN A 228 1.39 22.90 8.36
N VAL A 229 1.95 21.76 7.95
CA VAL A 229 1.40 20.44 8.21
C VAL A 229 2.42 19.57 8.93
N GLN A 230 1.97 18.78 9.89
CA GLN A 230 2.81 17.89 10.68
C GLN A 230 2.45 16.44 10.41
N LEU A 231 3.47 15.63 10.12
CA LEU A 231 3.36 14.19 10.03
C LEU A 231 3.37 13.56 11.43
N TYR A 232 2.59 12.51 11.63
CA TYR A 232 2.55 11.69 12.83
C TYR A 232 2.65 10.21 12.45
N ALA A 233 3.42 9.46 13.23
CA ALA A 233 3.44 8.02 13.24
C ALA A 233 2.60 7.55 14.45
N GLY A 234 1.41 7.00 14.20
CA GLY A 234 0.44 6.79 15.28
C GLY A 234 0.08 8.10 15.99
N THR A 235 0.47 8.23 17.27
CA THR A 235 0.27 9.47 18.07
C THR A 235 1.51 10.35 18.16
N ALA A 236 2.69 9.82 17.82
CA ALA A 236 3.95 10.52 17.92
C ALA A 236 4.21 11.43 16.73
N VAL A 237 4.81 12.60 16.97
CA VAL A 237 5.30 13.49 15.91
C VAL A 237 6.41 12.79 15.13
N SER A 238 6.33 12.81 13.81
CA SER A 238 7.33 12.23 12.91
C SER A 238 7.91 13.32 12.00
N GLY A 239 9.21 13.53 12.11
CA GLY A 239 9.90 14.52 11.28
C GLY A 239 9.54 15.97 11.59
N VAL A 240 10.00 16.88 10.74
CA VAL A 240 9.74 18.33 10.81
C VAL A 240 8.44 18.67 10.09
N ALA A 241 7.74 19.68 10.58
CA ALA A 241 6.55 20.21 9.89
C ALA A 241 6.92 20.71 8.47
N ALA A 242 6.07 20.41 7.53
CA ALA A 242 6.21 20.85 6.15
C ALA A 242 5.35 22.11 5.89
N ARG A 243 5.87 23.03 5.11
CA ARG A 243 5.14 24.19 4.60
C ARG A 243 4.51 23.86 3.26
N LEU A 244 3.23 24.16 3.11
CA LEU A 244 2.48 24.05 1.84
C LEU A 244 2.10 25.44 1.36
N ASP A 245 2.43 25.76 0.13
CA ASP A 245 2.10 27.01 -0.54
C ASP A 245 2.06 26.82 -2.07
N GLU A 246 1.87 27.91 -2.82
CA GLU A 246 1.82 27.85 -4.29
C GLU A 246 3.13 27.38 -4.94
N ASN A 247 4.29 27.63 -4.33
CA ASN A 247 5.58 27.25 -4.89
C ASN A 247 5.79 25.74 -4.93
N ASN A 248 5.18 25.00 -4.01
CA ASN A 248 5.20 23.54 -4.00
C ASN A 248 3.87 22.93 -4.44
N SER A 249 3.02 23.73 -5.14
CA SER A 249 1.70 23.30 -5.61
C SER A 249 0.82 22.74 -4.49
N TRP A 250 0.99 23.26 -3.28
CA TRP A 250 0.25 22.86 -2.09
C TRP A 250 0.44 21.38 -1.73
N THR A 251 1.59 20.78 -2.05
CA THR A 251 1.91 19.36 -1.80
C THR A 251 3.24 19.19 -1.08
N HIS A 252 3.37 18.09 -0.34
CA HIS A 252 4.64 17.65 0.23
C HIS A 252 4.66 16.12 0.35
N THR A 253 5.85 15.53 0.17
CA THR A 253 6.05 14.08 0.35
C THR A 253 7.19 13.85 1.33
N TRP A 254 6.90 13.18 2.45
CA TRP A 254 7.93 12.62 3.32
C TRP A 254 8.35 11.26 2.77
N THR A 255 9.64 11.07 2.58
CA THR A 255 10.24 9.83 2.06
C THR A 255 11.08 9.14 3.12
N ASN A 256 11.51 7.91 2.86
CA ASN A 256 12.36 7.11 3.76
C ASN A 256 11.77 6.93 5.16
N LEU A 257 10.44 6.82 5.25
CA LEU A 257 9.76 6.55 6.50
C LEU A 257 9.75 5.04 6.76
N PRO A 258 9.97 4.56 7.99
CA PRO A 258 9.77 3.16 8.34
C PRO A 258 8.36 2.71 8.02
N LYS A 259 8.20 1.59 7.31
CA LYS A 259 6.87 1.04 7.00
C LYS A 259 6.26 0.32 8.20
N TYR A 260 7.11 -0.31 9.01
CA TYR A 260 6.74 -1.04 10.21
C TYR A 260 7.48 -0.50 11.43
N ASP A 261 6.90 -0.64 12.60
CA ASP A 261 7.58 -0.39 13.89
C ASP A 261 8.52 -1.53 14.26
N ASP A 262 9.25 -1.40 15.37
CA ASP A 262 10.21 -2.41 15.81
C ASP A 262 9.53 -3.72 16.26
N GLY A 263 8.22 -3.70 16.50
CA GLY A 263 7.38 -4.88 16.78
C GLY A 263 6.80 -5.55 15.53
N GLY A 264 7.15 -5.07 14.34
CA GLY A 264 6.64 -5.60 13.07
C GLY A 264 5.19 -5.21 12.76
N GLN A 265 4.63 -4.19 13.45
CA GLN A 265 3.30 -3.68 13.16
C GLN A 265 3.38 -2.55 12.12
N LEU A 266 2.44 -2.56 11.17
CA LEU A 266 2.36 -1.51 10.16
C LEU A 266 2.13 -0.15 10.82
N ILE A 267 2.99 0.84 10.54
CA ILE A 267 2.86 2.20 11.08
C ILE A 267 1.74 2.93 10.35
N SER A 268 0.74 3.37 11.12
CA SER A 268 -0.31 4.24 10.62
C SER A 268 0.15 5.69 10.63
N TYR A 269 0.47 6.21 9.45
CA TYR A 269 0.83 7.62 9.28
C TYR A 269 -0.41 8.47 9.10
N ARG A 270 -0.38 9.69 9.68
CA ARG A 270 -1.42 10.72 9.53
C ARG A 270 -0.80 12.10 9.47
N VAL A 271 -1.49 13.02 8.83
CA VAL A 271 -1.06 14.41 8.72
C VAL A 271 -2.11 15.32 9.37
N LYS A 272 -1.64 16.37 10.04
CA LYS A 272 -2.49 17.39 10.63
C LYS A 272 -2.01 18.78 10.23
N GLU A 273 -2.92 19.69 9.89
CA GLU A 273 -2.63 21.10 9.76
C GLU A 273 -2.44 21.73 11.15
N LEU A 274 -1.35 22.48 11.33
CA LEU A 274 -0.98 23.03 12.65
C LEU A 274 -1.79 24.25 13.04
N ASN A 275 -2.06 25.15 12.10
CA ASN A 275 -2.76 26.40 12.34
C ASN A 275 -3.76 26.60 11.21
N VAL A 276 -4.96 26.03 11.39
CA VAL A 276 -6.07 26.27 10.46
C VAL A 276 -6.38 27.78 10.47
N PRO A 277 -6.39 28.47 9.31
CA PRO A 277 -6.67 29.89 9.27
C PRO A 277 -8.05 30.21 9.86
N ALA A 278 -8.17 31.38 10.51
CA ALA A 278 -9.47 31.87 10.96
C ALA A 278 -10.45 31.92 9.77
N GLU A 279 -11.73 31.69 10.02
CA GLU A 279 -12.78 31.59 9.01
C GLU A 279 -12.72 30.32 8.13
N TYR A 280 -11.88 29.32 8.48
CA TYR A 280 -11.86 28.01 7.85
C TYR A 280 -12.03 26.88 8.86
N THR A 281 -12.60 25.78 8.40
CA THR A 281 -12.57 24.49 9.06
C THR A 281 -11.81 23.53 8.18
N ASP A 282 -11.00 22.64 8.79
CA ASP A 282 -10.27 21.61 8.06
C ASP A 282 -11.00 20.27 8.07
N SER A 283 -10.79 19.49 7.04
CA SER A 283 -11.11 18.07 6.98
C SER A 283 -9.95 17.32 6.35
N VAL A 284 -9.74 16.07 6.80
CA VAL A 284 -8.64 15.22 6.31
C VAL A 284 -9.24 13.94 5.74
N THR A 285 -8.86 13.62 4.53
CA THR A 285 -9.24 12.37 3.85
C THR A 285 -7.99 11.67 3.34
N THR A 286 -8.06 10.34 3.23
CA THR A 286 -6.99 9.53 2.64
C THR A 286 -7.56 8.75 1.47
N ASP A 287 -6.93 8.86 0.32
CA ASP A 287 -7.28 8.07 -0.85
C ASP A 287 -6.95 6.59 -0.58
N PRO A 288 -7.92 5.67 -0.66
CA PRO A 288 -7.71 4.27 -0.31
C PRO A 288 -6.82 3.51 -1.32
N VAL A 289 -6.61 4.06 -2.51
CA VAL A 289 -5.83 3.43 -3.58
C VAL A 289 -4.40 3.95 -3.59
N THR A 290 -4.23 5.28 -3.54
CA THR A 290 -2.91 5.91 -3.63
C THR A 290 -2.27 6.18 -2.27
N GLY A 291 -3.06 6.20 -1.19
CA GLY A 291 -2.60 6.60 0.14
C GLY A 291 -2.35 8.10 0.29
N GLU A 292 -2.64 8.92 -0.73
CA GLU A 292 -2.49 10.37 -0.65
C GLU A 292 -3.43 10.95 0.40
N ILE A 293 -2.90 11.78 1.28
CA ILE A 293 -3.67 12.48 2.32
C ILE A 293 -4.05 13.86 1.79
N THR A 294 -5.34 14.14 1.70
CA THR A 294 -5.85 15.45 1.32
C THR A 294 -6.36 16.20 2.55
N ILE A 295 -5.85 17.39 2.79
CA ILE A 295 -6.35 18.34 3.79
C ILE A 295 -7.15 19.40 3.05
N THR A 296 -8.46 19.47 3.30
CA THR A 296 -9.34 20.47 2.71
C THR A 296 -9.70 21.52 3.75
N ASN A 297 -9.36 22.80 3.49
CA ASN A 297 -9.91 23.90 4.27
C ASN A 297 -11.15 24.45 3.57
N THR A 298 -12.29 24.32 4.25
CA THR A 298 -13.57 24.89 3.80
C THR A 298 -13.81 26.18 4.53
N ARG A 299 -14.10 27.25 3.77
CA ARG A 299 -14.41 28.53 4.37
C ARG A 299 -15.74 28.48 5.12
N VAL A 300 -15.74 28.92 6.36
CA VAL A 300 -16.92 29.12 7.19
C VAL A 300 -17.37 30.57 7.09
N GLY A 301 -17.73 31.03 5.91
CA GLY A 301 -18.49 32.25 5.71
C GLY A 301 -19.96 31.97 6.04
N THR A 302 -20.67 32.96 6.56
CA THR A 302 -22.08 32.80 6.91
C THR A 302 -23.01 33.63 6.04
N LYS A 303 -22.48 34.56 5.26
CA LYS A 303 -23.31 35.53 4.53
C LYS A 303 -22.89 35.74 3.09
N GLY A 304 -23.88 36.01 2.25
CA GLY A 304 -23.75 36.62 0.94
C GLY A 304 -24.61 37.88 0.87
N LYS A 305 -24.74 38.46 -0.29
CA LYS A 305 -25.52 39.69 -0.53
C LYS A 305 -26.73 39.35 -1.40
N LEU A 306 -27.93 39.75 -0.96
CA LEU A 306 -29.14 39.83 -1.76
C LEU A 306 -29.40 41.27 -2.14
N VAL A 307 -29.45 41.61 -3.44
CA VAL A 307 -29.77 42.91 -3.95
C VAL A 307 -31.13 42.88 -4.63
N LEU A 308 -32.07 43.66 -4.10
CA LEU A 308 -33.38 43.84 -4.72
C LEU A 308 -33.41 45.16 -5.47
N THR A 309 -33.80 45.07 -6.75
CA THR A 309 -34.01 46.26 -7.58
C THR A 309 -35.48 46.31 -7.98
N LYS A 310 -36.14 47.45 -7.77
CA LYS A 310 -37.50 47.71 -8.22
C LYS A 310 -37.50 48.79 -9.29
N MET A 311 -38.16 48.47 -10.40
CA MET A 311 -38.45 49.42 -11.48
C MET A 311 -39.98 49.61 -11.59
N VAL A 312 -40.41 50.84 -11.59
CA VAL A 312 -41.82 51.22 -11.77
C VAL A 312 -41.92 51.92 -13.15
N VAL A 313 -42.66 51.30 -14.08
CA VAL A 313 -42.86 51.78 -15.44
C VAL A 313 -44.28 52.37 -15.54
N GLY A 314 -44.37 53.59 -16.04
CA GLY A 314 -45.62 54.34 -16.14
C GLY A 314 -45.51 55.74 -15.55
N SER A 315 -46.60 56.45 -15.40
CA SER A 315 -46.67 57.84 -14.92
C SER A 315 -46.68 57.96 -13.38
N VAL A 316 -46.49 56.84 -12.65
CA VAL A 316 -46.51 56.84 -11.19
C VAL A 316 -45.31 57.66 -10.62
N ASP A 317 -45.61 58.64 -9.79
CA ASP A 317 -44.57 59.36 -9.12
C ASP A 317 -43.84 58.56 -8.04
N LYS A 318 -42.59 58.89 -7.74
CA LYS A 318 -41.76 58.13 -6.84
C LYS A 318 -42.31 58.01 -5.39
N THR A 319 -42.99 59.05 -4.92
CA THR A 319 -43.49 59.11 -3.52
C THR A 319 -44.71 58.16 -3.38
N THR A 320 -45.58 58.20 -4.36
CA THR A 320 -46.75 57.31 -4.45
C THR A 320 -46.33 55.86 -4.56
N ALA A 321 -45.35 55.56 -5.45
CA ALA A 321 -44.81 54.22 -5.56
C ALA A 321 -44.15 53.74 -4.25
N ALA A 322 -43.35 54.61 -3.64
CA ALA A 322 -42.57 54.27 -2.41
C ALA A 322 -43.52 53.96 -1.22
N SER A 323 -44.70 54.56 -1.15
CA SER A 323 -45.69 54.34 -0.08
C SER A 323 -46.59 53.13 -0.33
N ALA A 324 -46.73 52.69 -1.57
CA ALA A 324 -47.68 51.66 -1.96
C ALA A 324 -47.06 50.24 -2.10
N ILE A 325 -45.75 50.15 -2.42
CA ILE A 325 -45.09 48.89 -2.74
C ILE A 325 -44.33 48.33 -1.53
N GLU A 326 -44.51 47.00 -1.27
CA GLU A 326 -43.92 46.27 -0.16
C GLU A 326 -43.41 44.91 -0.61
N PHE A 327 -42.24 44.53 -0.11
CA PHE A 327 -41.62 43.21 -0.32
C PHE A 327 -41.54 42.43 0.98
N LYS A 328 -41.71 41.13 0.86
CA LYS A 328 -41.54 40.13 1.93
C LYS A 328 -40.42 39.19 1.53
N ILE A 329 -39.45 38.96 2.41
CA ILE A 329 -38.36 38.01 2.23
C ILE A 329 -38.54 36.94 3.29
N THR A 330 -38.61 35.68 2.86
CA THR A 330 -38.79 34.51 3.76
C THR A 330 -37.56 33.60 3.56
N ASP A 331 -36.88 33.24 4.65
CA ASP A 331 -35.80 32.27 4.63
C ASP A 331 -36.32 30.82 4.69
N GLU A 332 -35.42 29.83 4.53
CA GLU A 332 -35.75 28.39 4.54
C GLU A 332 -36.35 27.93 5.91
N ALA A 333 -36.02 28.63 6.99
CA ALA A 333 -36.56 28.34 8.34
C ALA A 333 -37.94 28.96 8.56
N GLY A 334 -38.44 29.76 7.60
CA GLY A 334 -39.75 30.43 7.69
C GLY A 334 -39.69 31.79 8.38
N ASN A 335 -38.51 32.34 8.68
CA ASN A 335 -38.38 33.69 9.22
C ASN A 335 -38.71 34.69 8.12
N VAL A 336 -39.50 35.73 8.49
CA VAL A 336 -40.01 36.73 7.56
C VAL A 336 -39.46 38.11 7.89
N GLU A 337 -38.97 38.82 6.88
CA GLU A 337 -38.65 40.23 6.95
C GLU A 337 -39.47 40.98 5.88
N THR A 338 -39.96 42.18 6.22
CA THR A 338 -40.74 43.00 5.31
C THR A 338 -40.09 44.34 5.09
N TYR A 339 -40.07 44.78 3.84
CA TYR A 339 -39.45 46.04 3.42
C TYR A 339 -40.43 46.82 2.55
N SER A 340 -40.68 48.08 2.89
CA SER A 340 -41.38 49.01 2.01
C SER A 340 -40.44 49.56 0.97
N LEU A 341 -40.91 50.11 -0.15
CA LEU A 341 -40.04 50.71 -1.15
C LEU A 341 -39.37 51.97 -0.61
N ASN A 342 -39.81 52.53 0.53
CA ASN A 342 -39.11 53.61 1.23
C ASN A 342 -37.79 53.17 1.86
N ASP A 343 -37.60 51.86 2.11
CA ASP A 343 -36.32 51.30 2.62
C ASP A 343 -35.28 51.17 1.53
N PHE A 344 -35.68 51.31 0.25
CA PHE A 344 -34.82 51.26 -0.89
C PHE A 344 -34.19 52.62 -1.21
N LYS A 345 -32.96 52.59 -1.69
CA LYS A 345 -32.27 53.76 -2.24
C LYS A 345 -32.77 54.02 -3.66
N TYR A 346 -33.35 55.21 -3.89
CA TYR A 346 -33.77 55.65 -5.25
C TYR A 346 -32.65 56.33 -5.99
N ASP A 347 -32.38 55.91 -7.21
CA ASP A 347 -31.48 56.53 -8.16
C ASP A 347 -32.29 57.35 -9.18
N VAL A 348 -32.08 58.68 -9.17
CA VAL A 348 -32.83 59.62 -10.04
C VAL A 348 -32.47 59.49 -11.54
N THR A 349 -31.29 58.95 -11.85
CA THR A 349 -30.79 58.80 -13.22
C THR A 349 -31.39 57.55 -13.86
N THR A 350 -31.33 56.42 -13.18
CA THR A 350 -31.85 55.12 -13.65
C THR A 350 -33.32 54.95 -13.33
N LYS A 351 -33.89 55.75 -12.45
CA LYS A 351 -35.25 55.62 -11.89
C LYS A 351 -35.51 54.30 -11.22
N GLN A 352 -34.48 53.72 -10.58
CA GLN A 352 -34.55 52.47 -9.94
C GLN A 352 -34.47 52.64 -8.40
N TYR A 353 -35.14 51.74 -7.71
CA TYR A 353 -35.05 51.57 -6.27
C TYR A 353 -34.18 50.36 -5.99
N THR A 354 -33.17 50.45 -5.14
CA THR A 354 -32.24 49.35 -4.81
C THR A 354 -32.13 49.16 -3.31
N LEU A 355 -32.28 47.92 -2.83
CA LEU A 355 -32.05 47.49 -1.46
C LEU A 355 -30.96 46.43 -1.43
N GLU A 356 -29.92 46.68 -0.67
CA GLU A 356 -28.80 45.73 -0.48
C GLU A 356 -28.89 45.12 0.93
N LEU A 357 -28.94 43.79 0.98
CA LEU A 357 -29.09 43.05 2.23
C LEU A 357 -27.97 42.01 2.36
N GLU A 358 -27.29 42.01 3.50
CA GLU A 358 -26.41 40.92 3.90
C GLU A 358 -27.26 39.81 4.53
N LYS A 359 -27.31 38.63 3.87
CA LYS A 359 -28.10 37.49 4.29
C LYS A 359 -27.21 36.27 4.57
N PRO A 360 -27.52 35.44 5.56
CA PRO A 360 -26.93 34.11 5.66
C PRO A 360 -27.05 33.37 4.34
N ALA A 361 -26.04 32.51 4.01
CA ALA A 361 -26.16 31.66 2.85
C ALA A 361 -27.34 30.69 3.03
N GLY A 362 -28.16 30.56 1.99
CA GLY A 362 -29.39 29.75 2.07
C GLY A 362 -30.38 30.11 0.98
N LYS A 363 -31.51 29.45 0.99
CA LYS A 363 -32.65 29.75 0.10
C LYS A 363 -33.51 30.84 0.69
N TYR A 364 -33.95 31.74 -0.16
CA TYR A 364 -34.86 32.82 0.18
C TYR A 364 -35.98 32.89 -0.87
N THR A 365 -37.20 33.11 -0.39
CA THR A 365 -38.33 33.50 -1.26
C THR A 365 -38.55 34.99 -1.10
N VAL A 366 -38.45 35.72 -2.21
CA VAL A 366 -38.76 37.14 -2.29
C VAL A 366 -40.13 37.31 -2.94
N GLU A 367 -41.05 37.97 -2.25
CA GLU A 367 -42.42 38.20 -2.70
C GLU A 367 -42.73 39.69 -2.64
N GLU A 368 -43.26 40.25 -3.74
CA GLU A 368 -43.90 41.56 -3.72
C GLU A 368 -45.31 41.41 -3.19
N THR A 369 -45.57 41.87 -1.97
CA THR A 369 -46.84 41.64 -1.25
C THR A 369 -47.86 42.74 -1.49
N LYS A 370 -47.38 44.00 -1.69
CA LYS A 370 -48.19 45.14 -2.02
C LYS A 370 -47.66 45.78 -3.32
N TYR A 371 -48.51 45.94 -4.31
CA TYR A 371 -48.19 46.46 -5.62
C TYR A 371 -49.34 47.27 -6.23
N ASP A 372 -50.50 47.31 -5.60
CA ASP A 372 -51.64 48.09 -6.08
C ASP A 372 -51.45 49.58 -5.66
N ILE A 373 -51.66 50.44 -6.63
CA ILE A 373 -51.45 51.90 -6.46
C ILE A 373 -52.77 52.63 -6.82
N ASP A 374 -53.30 53.35 -5.87
CA ASP A 374 -54.54 54.13 -6.08
C ASP A 374 -54.43 55.06 -7.28
N GLY A 375 -55.41 55.00 -8.19
CA GLY A 375 -55.43 55.80 -9.41
C GLY A 375 -54.68 55.15 -10.57
N TYR A 376 -54.15 53.94 -10.44
CA TYR A 376 -53.43 53.24 -11.47
C TYR A 376 -53.92 51.77 -11.58
N GLU A 377 -53.87 51.25 -12.79
CA GLU A 377 -54.09 49.84 -13.08
C GLU A 377 -52.79 49.12 -13.27
N THR A 378 -52.52 48.02 -12.56
CA THR A 378 -51.33 47.15 -12.70
C THR A 378 -51.45 46.33 -13.98
N LYS A 379 -50.65 46.59 -14.99
CA LYS A 379 -50.62 45.86 -16.26
C LYS A 379 -49.77 44.61 -16.28
N SER A 380 -48.61 44.65 -15.60
CA SER A 380 -47.75 43.47 -15.46
C SER A 380 -46.84 43.62 -14.26
N ILE A 381 -46.53 42.50 -13.64
CA ILE A 381 -45.51 42.32 -12.63
C ILE A 381 -44.55 41.27 -13.14
N LYS A 382 -43.27 41.61 -13.27
CA LYS A 382 -42.23 40.72 -13.76
C LYS A 382 -41.03 40.75 -12.89
N TYR A 383 -40.27 39.63 -12.85
CA TYR A 383 -39.00 39.59 -12.17
C TYR A 383 -37.91 38.99 -13.07
N ALA A 384 -36.66 39.28 -12.73
CA ALA A 384 -35.47 38.63 -13.32
C ALA A 384 -34.44 38.39 -12.21
N ILE A 385 -33.62 37.33 -12.34
CA ILE A 385 -32.49 37.03 -11.48
C ILE A 385 -31.22 37.32 -12.30
N GLY A 386 -30.35 38.20 -11.76
CA GLY A 386 -29.15 38.67 -12.45
C GLY A 386 -29.46 39.25 -13.83
N THR A 387 -28.74 38.77 -14.84
CA THR A 387 -28.93 39.15 -16.25
C THR A 387 -29.92 38.24 -17.00
N GLY A 388 -30.69 37.42 -16.26
CA GLY A 388 -31.66 36.48 -16.83
C GLY A 388 -32.84 37.15 -17.50
N LEU A 389 -33.61 36.34 -18.24
CA LEU A 389 -34.84 36.81 -18.90
C LEU A 389 -35.90 37.13 -17.81
N GLN A 390 -36.68 38.20 -18.09
CA GLN A 390 -37.83 38.53 -17.24
C GLN A 390 -38.93 37.44 -17.35
N LYS A 391 -39.49 37.12 -16.22
CA LYS A 391 -40.60 36.17 -16.05
C LYS A 391 -41.79 36.89 -15.39
N ASP A 392 -42.98 36.51 -15.76
CA ASP A 392 -44.19 37.03 -15.10
C ASP A 392 -44.30 36.43 -13.68
N GLY A 393 -44.64 37.28 -12.71
CA GLY A 393 -44.83 36.86 -11.33
C GLY A 393 -44.33 37.87 -10.31
N LYS A 394 -44.87 37.77 -9.12
CA LYS A 394 -44.55 38.60 -7.96
C LYS A 394 -43.75 37.87 -6.90
N THR A 395 -43.37 36.61 -7.10
CA THR A 395 -42.63 35.75 -6.18
C THR A 395 -41.48 35.06 -6.90
N VAL A 396 -40.33 35.04 -6.28
CA VAL A 396 -39.15 34.37 -6.81
C VAL A 396 -38.35 33.71 -5.69
N ASP A 397 -37.88 32.49 -5.95
CA ASP A 397 -36.92 31.80 -5.09
C ASP A 397 -35.52 32.05 -5.58
N VAL A 398 -34.61 32.37 -4.65
CA VAL A 398 -33.19 32.65 -4.90
C VAL A 398 -32.32 31.91 -3.90
N GLN A 399 -31.11 31.57 -4.36
CA GLN A 399 -30.06 31.00 -3.52
C GLN A 399 -29.01 32.10 -3.25
N VAL A 400 -28.81 32.45 -1.98
CA VAL A 400 -27.71 33.31 -1.54
C VAL A 400 -26.51 32.42 -1.20
N GLU A 401 -25.42 32.58 -1.93
CA GLU A 401 -24.17 31.87 -1.68
C GLU A 401 -23.21 32.73 -0.85
N ILE A 402 -22.29 32.05 -0.12
CA ILE A 402 -21.27 32.73 0.70
C ILE A 402 -20.43 33.65 -0.19
N ASP A 403 -20.26 34.94 0.23
CA ASP A 403 -19.49 35.97 -0.47
C ASP A 403 -19.95 36.27 -1.91
N GLU A 404 -21.11 35.75 -2.31
CA GLU A 404 -21.71 36.04 -3.59
C GLU A 404 -22.81 37.07 -3.48
N THR A 405 -23.08 37.75 -4.59
CA THR A 405 -24.23 38.64 -4.73
C THR A 405 -25.23 37.98 -5.65
N VAL A 406 -26.47 37.91 -5.23
CA VAL A 406 -27.61 37.57 -6.07
C VAL A 406 -28.47 38.82 -6.27
N ASP A 407 -28.66 39.20 -7.52
CA ASP A 407 -29.48 40.36 -7.90
C ASP A 407 -30.87 39.89 -8.31
N VAL A 408 -31.91 40.52 -7.79
CA VAL A 408 -33.30 40.27 -8.19
C VAL A 408 -33.93 41.60 -8.60
N THR A 409 -34.44 41.67 -9.81
CA THR A 409 -35.06 42.86 -10.32
C THR A 409 -36.55 42.57 -10.51
N PHE A 410 -37.41 43.40 -9.92
CA PHE A 410 -38.85 43.45 -10.16
C PHE A 410 -39.19 44.66 -11.04
N VAL A 411 -40.07 44.45 -12.02
CA VAL A 411 -40.51 45.46 -12.97
C VAL A 411 -42.03 45.42 -13.04
N ASP A 412 -42.66 46.49 -12.58
CA ASP A 412 -44.11 46.64 -12.67
C ASP A 412 -44.46 47.72 -13.64
N THR A 413 -45.49 47.47 -14.42
CA THR A 413 -46.02 48.43 -15.40
C THR A 413 -47.44 48.85 -14.98
N TYR A 414 -47.64 50.16 -14.96
CA TYR A 414 -48.87 50.77 -14.55
C TYR A 414 -49.39 51.73 -15.60
N ASP A 415 -50.75 51.69 -15.78
CA ASP A 415 -51.47 52.70 -16.57
C ASP A 415 -52.40 53.50 -15.64
N GLU A 416 -52.49 54.83 -15.88
CA GLU A 416 -53.37 55.68 -15.11
C GLU A 416 -54.84 55.36 -15.39
N THR A 417 -55.67 55.15 -14.34
CA THR A 417 -57.08 54.91 -14.49
C THR A 417 -57.77 56.25 -14.79
N THR A 418 -58.22 56.41 -16.04
CA THR A 418 -59.04 57.54 -16.44
C THR A 418 -60.44 57.39 -15.85
N THR A 419 -60.77 58.14 -14.81
CA THR A 419 -62.15 58.31 -14.34
C THR A 419 -62.87 59.18 -15.38
N THR A 420 -63.70 58.54 -16.18
CA THR A 420 -64.66 59.33 -17.00
C THR A 420 -65.77 59.78 -16.06
N GLU A 421 -65.72 61.05 -15.60
CA GLU A 421 -66.86 61.67 -14.97
C GLU A 421 -68.02 61.76 -16.00
N THR A 422 -69.02 60.93 -15.82
CA THR A 422 -70.27 61.08 -16.54
C THR A 422 -71.05 62.18 -15.85
N THR A 423 -70.97 63.43 -16.34
CA THR A 423 -71.92 64.50 -16.02
C THR A 423 -73.28 64.15 -16.57
N THR A 424 -74.20 63.68 -15.76
CA THR A 424 -75.62 63.60 -16.05
C THR A 424 -76.23 65.02 -16.03
N GLU A 425 -76.40 65.62 -17.21
CA GLU A 425 -77.36 66.73 -17.36
C GLU A 425 -78.77 66.14 -17.41
N ASP A 426 -79.56 66.50 -16.43
CA ASP A 426 -81.03 66.23 -16.36
C ASP A 426 -81.71 67.20 -17.28
N THR A 427 -82.40 66.65 -18.36
CA THR A 427 -83.49 67.34 -19.05
C THR A 427 -84.58 66.30 -19.45
N SER A 428 -85.74 66.55 -18.82
CA SER A 428 -86.99 65.83 -18.94
C SER A 428 -87.63 66.02 -20.35
N GLU A 429 -88.56 65.05 -20.63
CA GLU A 429 -89.72 65.04 -21.55
C GLU A 429 -89.42 64.54 -22.96
N THR A 430 -90.08 63.59 -23.47
CA THR A 430 -91.42 63.21 -23.71
C THR A 430 -91.46 62.04 -24.69
N THR A 431 -92.22 61.00 -24.38
CA THR A 431 -93.02 60.07 -25.17
C THR A 431 -92.92 60.12 -26.74
N THR A 432 -92.55 59.01 -27.32
CA THR A 432 -93.52 58.34 -28.27
C THR A 432 -93.01 56.94 -28.68
N THR A 433 -93.94 56.04 -28.60
CA THR A 433 -94.02 54.65 -29.11
C THR A 433 -93.61 54.48 -30.56
N GLU A 434 -93.03 53.42 -30.91
CA GLU A 434 -93.36 52.34 -31.87
C GLU A 434 -92.11 51.56 -32.24
N LYS A 435 -92.04 50.28 -31.85
CA LYS A 435 -92.52 49.04 -32.47
C LYS A 435 -91.64 48.54 -33.65
N THR A 436 -91.16 47.32 -33.44
CA THR A 436 -90.88 46.27 -34.42
C THR A 436 -89.64 46.50 -35.30
N THR A 437 -88.79 45.58 -35.59
CA THR A 437 -88.90 44.16 -35.90
C THR A 437 -87.55 43.49 -35.85
N GLU A 438 -87.57 42.24 -35.52
CA GLU A 438 -86.57 41.24 -35.80
C GLU A 438 -85.92 41.33 -37.17
N VAL A 439 -84.68 40.89 -37.31
CA VAL A 439 -84.27 39.85 -38.25
C VAL A 439 -82.90 39.32 -37.87
N THR A 440 -82.89 38.09 -37.42
CA THR A 440 -82.00 36.97 -37.61
C THR A 440 -81.12 37.02 -38.86
N SER A 441 -79.92 36.47 -38.73
CA SER A 441 -79.39 35.43 -39.62
C SER A 441 -77.87 35.41 -39.43
N GLU A 442 -77.31 34.39 -38.83
CA GLU A 442 -76.75 33.19 -39.52
C GLU A 442 -75.64 33.58 -40.49
N LYS A 443 -74.52 32.97 -40.55
CA LYS A 443 -74.11 31.57 -40.55
C LYS A 443 -72.62 31.48 -40.85
N THR A 444 -71.98 30.62 -40.13
CA THR A 444 -71.03 29.58 -40.53
C THR A 444 -70.04 29.87 -41.68
N THR A 445 -68.81 29.51 -41.47
CA THR A 445 -68.23 28.26 -42.00
C THR A 445 -66.92 27.90 -41.36
N GLU A 446 -66.88 26.68 -40.85
CA GLU A 446 -65.89 25.71 -40.79
C GLU A 446 -64.91 25.66 -41.95
N VAL A 447 -63.70 25.19 -41.67
CA VAL A 447 -62.95 24.09 -42.33
C VAL A 447 -61.80 23.70 -41.39
N THR A 448 -61.92 22.61 -40.62
CA THR A 448 -61.36 21.26 -40.76
C THR A 448 -59.96 21.16 -41.40
N SER A 449 -59.06 20.53 -40.77
CA SER A 449 -58.62 19.15 -40.80
C SER A 449 -57.38 18.96 -39.90
N GLU A 450 -57.47 18.05 -38.97
CA GLU A 450 -56.87 16.70 -38.96
C GLU A 450 -55.38 16.73 -39.09
N ASP A 451 -54.61 16.11 -38.22
CA ASP A 451 -54.59 14.69 -37.93
C ASP A 451 -53.81 14.41 -36.61
N THR A 452 -54.39 13.60 -35.79
CA THR A 452 -53.97 12.49 -34.97
C THR A 452 -52.44 12.29 -34.81
N THR A 453 -51.91 12.01 -33.61
CA THR A 453 -52.06 10.71 -33.00
C THR A 453 -51.65 10.78 -31.50
N GLU A 454 -52.47 10.18 -30.69
CA GLU A 454 -52.18 9.65 -29.37
C GLU A 454 -50.95 8.74 -29.37
N VAL A 455 -50.29 8.61 -28.25
CA VAL A 455 -50.17 7.33 -27.53
C VAL A 455 -49.78 7.57 -26.09
N THR A 456 -50.66 7.28 -25.24
CA THR A 456 -50.73 6.79 -23.89
C THR A 456 -49.54 5.99 -23.34
N SER A 457 -49.26 6.28 -22.04
CA SER A 457 -49.39 5.34 -20.92
C SER A 457 -48.30 4.29 -20.70
N GLU A 458 -47.67 4.46 -19.52
CA GLU A 458 -47.36 3.47 -18.50
C GLU A 458 -46.94 2.05 -18.92
N LYS A 459 -45.78 1.59 -18.41
CA LYS A 459 -45.77 0.49 -17.44
C LYS A 459 -44.38 0.21 -16.88
N THR A 460 -44.27 0.30 -15.56
CA THR A 460 -43.31 -0.39 -14.72
C THR A 460 -43.25 -1.87 -15.05
N THR A 461 -42.05 -2.40 -15.25
CA THR A 461 -41.83 -3.85 -15.09
C THR A 461 -40.43 -4.09 -14.52
N GLU A 462 -40.42 -4.67 -13.33
CA GLU A 462 -39.27 -5.37 -12.73
C GLU A 462 -38.78 -6.43 -13.71
N VAL A 463 -37.45 -6.54 -13.87
CA VAL A 463 -36.83 -7.70 -14.48
C VAL A 463 -35.80 -8.26 -13.51
N THR A 464 -36.16 -9.41 -12.98
CA THR A 464 -35.31 -10.39 -12.33
C THR A 464 -34.30 -10.92 -13.35
N THR A 465 -33.00 -10.78 -13.08
CA THR A 465 -31.96 -11.40 -13.89
C THR A 465 -31.54 -12.73 -13.28
N THR A 466 -31.79 -13.76 -14.02
CA THR A 466 -31.25 -15.13 -13.86
C THR A 466 -29.85 -15.18 -14.47
N GLU A 467 -28.88 -15.66 -13.69
CA GLU A 467 -27.53 -15.99 -14.16
C GLU A 467 -27.55 -17.12 -15.19
N THR A 468 -26.77 -16.94 -16.24
CA THR A 468 -26.35 -18.05 -17.11
C THR A 468 -24.85 -17.87 -17.39
N THR A 469 -24.07 -18.78 -16.83
CA THR A 469 -22.64 -18.98 -17.08
C THR A 469 -22.43 -19.48 -18.51
N THR A 470 -21.54 -18.83 -19.25
CA THR A 470 -20.84 -19.44 -20.38
C THR A 470 -19.36 -19.09 -20.30
N GLU A 471 -18.53 -20.15 -20.16
CA GLU A 471 -17.09 -20.13 -20.33
C GLU A 471 -16.73 -19.74 -21.76
N GLU A 472 -15.87 -18.75 -21.92
CA GLU A 472 -15.05 -18.61 -23.13
C GLU A 472 -13.60 -18.40 -22.71
N THR A 473 -12.77 -19.33 -23.14
CA THR A 473 -11.32 -19.34 -23.07
C THR A 473 -10.75 -18.34 -24.05
N VAL A 474 -9.99 -17.36 -23.58
CA VAL A 474 -9.12 -16.55 -24.43
C VAL A 474 -7.73 -16.44 -23.83
N ASP A 475 -6.75 -16.72 -24.68
CA ASP A 475 -5.31 -16.76 -24.49
C ASP A 475 -4.73 -15.54 -23.76
N LYS A 476 -3.76 -15.86 -22.86
CA LYS A 476 -2.89 -14.89 -22.17
C LYS A 476 -1.78 -14.38 -23.09
N PRO A 477 -1.49 -13.08 -23.12
CA PRO A 477 -0.14 -12.61 -23.39
C PRO A 477 0.65 -12.50 -22.07
N LYS A 478 1.84 -13.10 -22.08
CA LYS A 478 2.86 -12.99 -21.03
C LYS A 478 3.43 -11.57 -20.99
N THR A 479 3.26 -10.89 -19.88
CA THR A 479 4.25 -9.95 -19.38
C THR A 479 4.20 -10.03 -17.84
N GLY A 480 5.36 -10.35 -17.26
CA GLY A 480 5.52 -10.49 -15.82
C GLY A 480 5.50 -9.16 -15.11
N ASP A 481 4.76 -9.12 -14.04
CA ASP A 481 5.04 -8.33 -12.85
C ASP A 481 4.25 -8.94 -11.68
N ASP A 482 4.94 -9.76 -10.89
CA ASP A 482 4.41 -10.30 -9.64
C ASP A 482 4.62 -9.28 -8.53
N SER A 483 3.69 -8.32 -8.42
CA SER A 483 3.61 -7.44 -7.25
C SER A 483 2.74 -8.09 -6.18
N PRO A 484 3.22 -8.20 -4.92
CA PRO A 484 2.50 -8.86 -3.82
C PRO A 484 1.29 -8.07 -3.27
N ILE A 485 0.89 -6.98 -3.92
CA ILE A 485 -0.20 -6.10 -3.46
C ILE A 485 -1.59 -6.73 -3.61
N ALA A 486 -1.79 -7.67 -4.56
CA ALA A 486 -3.08 -8.33 -4.77
C ALA A 486 -3.45 -9.33 -3.65
N PHE A 487 -2.49 -9.79 -2.85
CA PHE A 487 -2.73 -10.77 -1.78
C PHE A 487 -3.19 -10.13 -0.46
N LEU A 488 -2.91 -8.84 -0.26
CA LEU A 488 -3.27 -8.13 0.98
C LEU A 488 -4.74 -7.70 1.02
N LEU A 489 -5.40 -7.52 -0.12
CA LEU A 489 -6.81 -7.10 -0.20
C LEU A 489 -7.81 -8.24 0.05
N ILE A 490 -7.40 -9.50 -0.11
CA ILE A 490 -8.28 -10.67 0.14
C ILE A 490 -8.31 -11.06 1.62
N MET A 491 -7.30 -10.69 2.42
CA MET A 491 -7.25 -11.03 3.85
C MET A 491 -8.00 -10.02 4.75
N MET A 492 -8.35 -8.83 4.26
CA MET A 492 -9.12 -7.84 5.04
C MET A 492 -10.65 -8.07 5.01
N SER A 493 -11.17 -8.91 4.13
CA SER A 493 -12.61 -9.18 4.03
C SER A 493 -13.10 -10.39 4.84
N VAL A 494 -12.23 -11.16 5.50
CA VAL A 494 -12.59 -12.38 6.24
C VAL A 494 -12.56 -12.21 7.77
N SER A 495 -12.12 -11.08 8.32
CA SER A 495 -11.96 -10.90 9.77
C SER A 495 -13.16 -10.29 10.52
N LEU A 496 -14.35 -10.22 9.91
CA LEU A 496 -15.56 -9.66 10.56
C LEU A 496 -16.67 -10.67 10.84
N ALA A 497 -16.39 -11.96 10.87
CA ALA A 497 -17.39 -12.96 11.33
C ALA A 497 -16.70 -14.09 12.08
N GLY A 498 -16.66 -14.02 13.41
CA GLY A 498 -16.30 -15.18 14.23
C GLY A 498 -15.61 -14.88 15.56
N ALA A 499 -16.30 -14.24 16.47
CA ALA A 499 -15.93 -14.30 17.88
C ALA A 499 -16.29 -15.68 18.43
N GLY A 500 -15.30 -16.58 18.47
CA GLY A 500 -15.41 -17.90 19.11
C GLY A 500 -14.34 -18.05 20.17
N THR A 501 -14.77 -18.05 21.42
CA THR A 501 -13.99 -18.26 22.64
C THR A 501 -13.26 -19.59 22.60
N VAL A 502 -11.91 -19.61 22.63
CA VAL A 502 -11.13 -20.82 22.89
C VAL A 502 -10.59 -20.77 24.32
N VAL A 503 -11.15 -21.62 25.15
CA VAL A 503 -10.69 -21.83 26.53
C VAL A 503 -9.48 -22.76 26.51
N TYR A 504 -8.30 -22.23 26.90
CA TYR A 504 -7.09 -23.05 27.06
C TYR A 504 -7.08 -23.74 28.42
N LYS A 505 -7.18 -25.07 28.44
CA LYS A 505 -7.12 -25.90 29.64
C LYS A 505 -5.67 -26.31 29.88
N LYS A 506 -5.02 -25.69 30.87
CA LYS A 506 -3.66 -26.02 31.33
C LYS A 506 -3.71 -27.34 32.10
N ARG A 507 -3.08 -28.41 31.60
CA ARG A 507 -2.83 -29.64 32.36
C ARG A 507 -1.52 -29.48 33.15
N LYS A 508 -1.64 -29.48 34.48
CA LYS A 508 -0.54 -29.78 35.40
C LYS A 508 -0.24 -31.27 35.32
N ASN A 509 1.02 -31.63 35.12
CA ASN A 509 1.52 -32.93 35.57
C ASN A 509 2.58 -32.70 36.59
N GLN A 510 2.29 -33.15 37.80
CA GLN A 510 3.25 -33.49 38.83
C GLN A 510 3.72 -34.91 38.57
N LYS A 511 4.95 -35.14 38.51
CA LYS A 511 5.85 -35.98 39.32
C LYS A 511 7.22 -35.95 38.71
#